data_5d3776a850bf4b0d35ea5af6d4719867
#
_entry.id   5d3776a850bf4b0d35ea5af6d4719867
#
_cell.length_a   1.000
_cell.length_b   1.000
_cell.length_c   1.000
_cell.angle_alpha   90.00
_cell.angle_beta   90.00
_cell.angle_gamma   90.00
#
_symmetry.space_group_name_H-M   'P 1'
#
loop_
_entity.id
_entity.type
_entity.pdbx_description
1 polymer ?
#
loop_
_entity_poly.entity_id
_entity_poly.type
_entity_poly.pdbx_seq_one_letter_code
_entity_poly.pdbx_strand_id
1 'polypeptide(L)'
;MGKRELDTEEALFDSKAQKDFIKNEIGDLSSARITQWGFGVVALVGIALFIGFIFLPYVTIRNNTAAGEMSLKFYTLAFGTYKEITSRHSGQFNVFFIAEFVLFIIAAMLPLFSKRHEKALVVTSTVILSIVGLFMMLNFSNYLLKYSFTRTYRNEVLFKLETTNAKGYVSVLKVGYYLLPAVAFLTILAQWLTYGYTKKVAIKRLYNNAKFGKKLLNY
;
A
#
# COMPACT_ATOMS: atom_id res chain seq x y z
N MET A 1 -2.44 37.11 -22.63
CA MET A 1 -2.58 37.42 -21.20
C MET A 1 -4.04 37.54 -20.78
N GLY A 2 -4.92 38.27 -21.53
CA GLY A 2 -6.30 38.54 -21.11
C GLY A 2 -7.25 37.34 -20.87
N LYS A 3 -7.09 36.22 -21.57
CA LYS A 3 -8.01 35.09 -21.44
C LYS A 3 -7.88 34.34 -20.08
N ARG A 4 -6.66 34.24 -19.52
CA ARG A 4 -6.43 33.60 -18.20
C ARG A 4 -6.91 34.47 -17.03
N GLU A 5 -6.95 35.78 -17.18
CA GLU A 5 -7.39 36.71 -16.13
C GLU A 5 -8.91 36.75 -15.99
N LEU A 6 -9.64 36.77 -17.13
CA LEU A 6 -11.10 36.65 -17.15
C LEU A 6 -11.57 35.30 -16.56
N ASP A 7 -10.95 34.20 -16.97
CA ASP A 7 -11.25 32.86 -16.45
C ASP A 7 -11.03 32.77 -14.92
N THR A 8 -10.10 33.54 -14.37
CA THR A 8 -9.77 33.54 -12.93
C THR A 8 -10.76 34.36 -12.09
N GLU A 9 -11.28 35.49 -12.60
CA GLU A 9 -12.31 36.25 -11.92
C GLU A 9 -13.67 35.52 -11.95
N GLU A 10 -14.04 34.95 -13.05
CA GLU A 10 -15.24 34.13 -13.19
C GLU A 10 -15.17 32.90 -12.25
N ALA A 11 -14.00 32.27 -12.13
CA ALA A 11 -13.78 31.15 -11.23
C ALA A 11 -13.87 31.51 -9.73
N LEU A 12 -13.70 32.79 -9.35
CA LEU A 12 -13.86 33.23 -7.96
C LEU A 12 -15.34 33.41 -7.54
N PHE A 13 -16.19 33.78 -8.48
CA PHE A 13 -17.58 34.13 -8.19
C PHE A 13 -18.56 33.02 -8.54
N ASP A 14 -18.20 32.13 -9.49
CA ASP A 14 -19.01 30.96 -9.82
C ASP A 14 -18.40 29.67 -9.22
N SER A 15 -19.20 28.96 -8.43
CA SER A 15 -18.80 27.71 -7.79
C SER A 15 -18.45 26.61 -8.76
N LYS A 16 -19.02 26.62 -9.99
CA LYS A 16 -18.72 25.65 -11.03
C LYS A 16 -17.41 25.98 -11.72
N ALA A 17 -17.21 27.22 -12.12
CA ALA A 17 -15.97 27.71 -12.70
C ALA A 17 -14.78 27.52 -11.74
N GLN A 18 -14.99 27.76 -10.44
CA GLN A 18 -14.00 27.50 -9.40
C GLN A 18 -13.59 26.01 -9.34
N LYS A 19 -14.56 25.09 -9.40
CA LYS A 19 -14.29 23.63 -9.41
C LYS A 19 -13.54 23.21 -10.65
N ASP A 20 -13.93 23.72 -11.80
CA ASP A 20 -13.29 23.39 -13.09
C ASP A 20 -11.86 23.94 -13.15
N PHE A 21 -11.63 25.16 -12.66
CA PHE A 21 -10.29 25.75 -12.53
C PHE A 21 -9.40 24.91 -11.60
N ILE A 22 -9.88 24.59 -10.39
CA ILE A 22 -9.14 23.78 -9.42
C ILE A 22 -8.82 22.40 -10.03
N LYS A 23 -9.77 21.79 -10.75
CA LYS A 23 -9.57 20.51 -11.40
C LYS A 23 -8.47 20.55 -12.49
N ASN A 24 -8.47 21.59 -13.30
CA ASN A 24 -7.48 21.80 -14.34
C ASN A 24 -6.09 22.09 -13.74
N GLU A 25 -6.04 22.96 -12.71
CA GLU A 25 -4.80 23.28 -12.01
C GLU A 25 -4.21 22.08 -11.25
N ILE A 26 -5.05 21.22 -10.65
CA ILE A 26 -4.62 19.94 -10.08
C ILE A 26 -4.03 19.05 -11.18
N GLY A 27 -4.66 18.97 -12.35
CA GLY A 27 -4.15 18.22 -13.50
C GLY A 27 -2.77 18.72 -13.97
N ASP A 28 -2.57 20.03 -13.99
CA ASP A 28 -1.29 20.65 -14.35
C ASP A 28 -0.23 20.43 -13.25
N LEU A 29 -0.61 20.53 -11.97
CA LEU A 29 0.27 20.27 -10.83
C LEU A 29 0.61 18.80 -10.68
N SER A 30 -0.30 17.88 -11.00
CA SER A 30 -0.02 16.44 -10.96
C SER A 30 1.01 16.03 -12.01
N SER A 31 1.06 16.76 -13.12
CA SER A 31 2.11 16.61 -14.12
C SER A 31 3.42 17.31 -13.72
N ALA A 32 3.38 18.17 -12.71
CA ALA A 32 4.58 18.85 -12.22
C ALA A 32 5.48 17.87 -11.45
N ARG A 33 6.80 17.96 -11.70
CA ARG A 33 7.80 17.09 -11.06
C ARG A 33 7.66 16.97 -9.55
N ILE A 34 7.27 18.05 -8.86
CA ILE A 34 7.16 18.11 -7.39
C ILE A 34 6.08 17.14 -6.86
N THR A 35 4.92 17.07 -7.52
CA THR A 35 3.82 16.18 -7.09
C THR A 35 4.12 14.72 -7.42
N GLN A 36 4.72 14.46 -8.59
CA GLN A 36 5.19 13.12 -8.95
C GLN A 36 6.25 12.63 -7.96
N TRP A 37 7.16 13.50 -7.52
CA TRP A 37 8.13 13.17 -6.46
C TRP A 37 7.45 12.82 -5.13
N GLY A 38 6.41 13.55 -4.74
CA GLY A 38 5.65 13.25 -3.52
C GLY A 38 5.05 11.84 -3.54
N PHE A 39 4.34 11.48 -4.61
CA PHE A 39 3.82 10.12 -4.77
C PHE A 39 4.93 9.08 -4.94
N GLY A 40 6.04 9.44 -5.60
CA GLY A 40 7.21 8.58 -5.75
C GLY A 40 7.83 8.21 -4.41
N VAL A 41 8.01 9.18 -3.52
CA VAL A 41 8.52 8.94 -2.16
C VAL A 41 7.56 8.06 -1.37
N VAL A 42 6.25 8.33 -1.41
CA VAL A 42 5.24 7.51 -0.72
C VAL A 42 5.27 6.07 -1.22
N ALA A 43 5.30 5.87 -2.54
CA ALA A 43 5.37 4.54 -3.13
C ALA A 43 6.66 3.81 -2.73
N LEU A 44 7.82 4.48 -2.84
CA LEU A 44 9.11 3.89 -2.52
C LEU A 44 9.20 3.50 -1.05
N VAL A 45 8.82 4.39 -0.14
CA VAL A 45 8.84 4.12 1.31
C VAL A 45 7.84 3.02 1.67
N GLY A 46 6.61 3.06 1.13
CA GLY A 46 5.60 2.03 1.37
C GLY A 46 6.08 0.65 0.89
N ILE A 47 6.62 0.55 -0.32
CA ILE A 47 7.15 -0.70 -0.88
C ILE A 47 8.37 -1.18 -0.08
N ALA A 48 9.29 -0.29 0.29
CA ALA A 48 10.47 -0.65 1.08
C ALA A 48 10.10 -1.20 2.46
N LEU A 49 9.15 -0.57 3.16
CA LEU A 49 8.63 -1.06 4.44
C LEU A 49 7.92 -2.41 4.27
N PHE A 50 7.10 -2.55 3.24
CA PHE A 50 6.39 -3.80 2.96
C PHE A 50 7.39 -4.94 2.71
N ILE A 51 8.38 -4.74 1.83
CA ILE A 51 9.44 -5.72 1.55
C ILE A 51 10.24 -6.02 2.83
N GLY A 52 10.58 -5.03 3.65
CA GLY A 52 11.26 -5.26 4.91
C GLY A 52 10.44 -6.15 5.86
N PHE A 53 9.13 -5.90 5.94
CA PHE A 53 8.27 -6.60 6.90
C PHE A 53 7.83 -8.00 6.46
N ILE A 54 7.89 -8.36 5.16
CA ILE A 54 7.62 -9.73 4.71
C ILE A 54 8.62 -10.75 5.28
N PHE A 55 9.79 -10.30 5.72
CA PHE A 55 10.80 -11.15 6.37
C PHE A 55 10.64 -11.24 7.90
N LEU A 56 9.73 -10.48 8.49
CA LEU A 56 9.42 -10.59 9.91
C LEU A 56 8.56 -11.84 10.21
N PRO A 57 8.63 -12.37 11.42
CA PRO A 57 7.74 -13.43 11.86
C PRO A 57 6.28 -12.99 11.71
N TYR A 58 5.52 -13.73 10.91
CA TYR A 58 4.10 -13.46 10.63
C TYR A 58 3.21 -14.27 11.56
N VAL A 59 3.54 -15.56 11.72
CA VAL A 59 2.85 -16.47 12.64
C VAL A 59 3.81 -17.51 13.18
N THR A 60 3.57 -17.95 14.40
CA THR A 60 4.22 -19.14 14.96
C THR A 60 3.18 -20.23 15.15
N ILE A 61 3.46 -21.39 14.62
CA ILE A 61 2.64 -22.59 14.76
C ILE A 61 3.32 -23.49 15.79
N ARG A 62 2.57 -23.90 16.80
CA ARG A 62 3.04 -24.78 17.86
C ARG A 62 2.17 -26.04 17.87
N ASN A 63 2.79 -27.19 18.00
CA ASN A 63 2.09 -28.45 18.24
C ASN A 63 1.76 -28.60 19.72
N ASN A 64 0.53 -28.95 20.08
CA ASN A 64 0.12 -29.16 21.46
C ASN A 64 0.76 -30.40 22.10
N THR A 65 1.19 -31.36 21.30
CA THR A 65 1.66 -32.67 21.77
C THR A 65 3.17 -32.91 21.63
N ALA A 66 3.87 -32.09 20.83
CA ALA A 66 5.30 -32.22 20.57
C ALA A 66 6.03 -30.92 20.91
N ALA A 67 7.25 -31.05 21.43
CA ALA A 67 8.14 -29.91 21.74
C ALA A 67 8.68 -29.28 20.44
N GLY A 68 7.81 -28.75 19.60
CA GLY A 68 8.21 -28.11 18.35
C GLY A 68 7.38 -26.90 18.02
N GLU A 69 8.04 -25.81 17.66
CA GLU A 69 7.38 -24.63 17.10
C GLU A 69 8.04 -24.23 15.78
N MET A 70 7.22 -23.71 14.88
CA MET A 70 7.69 -23.17 13.61
C MET A 70 7.20 -21.75 13.42
N SER A 71 8.14 -20.84 13.29
CA SER A 71 7.83 -19.44 12.95
C SER A 71 7.81 -19.28 11.43
N LEU A 72 6.70 -18.84 10.89
CA LEU A 72 6.51 -18.60 9.47
C LEU A 72 6.53 -17.10 9.21
N LYS A 73 7.26 -16.70 8.17
CA LYS A 73 7.31 -15.35 7.65
C LYS A 73 6.30 -15.22 6.50
N PHE A 74 5.83 -14.02 6.20
CA PHE A 74 4.96 -13.79 5.04
C PHE A 74 5.62 -14.30 3.75
N TYR A 75 6.92 -14.04 3.59
CA TYR A 75 7.70 -14.56 2.45
C TYR A 75 7.60 -16.08 2.32
N THR A 76 7.72 -16.81 3.43
CA THR A 76 7.60 -18.28 3.42
C THR A 76 6.20 -18.76 3.04
N LEU A 77 5.18 -18.03 3.49
CA LEU A 77 3.78 -18.31 3.14
C LEU A 77 3.50 -18.05 1.66
N ALA A 78 4.07 -16.99 1.10
CA ALA A 78 3.88 -16.64 -0.30
C ALA A 78 4.64 -17.59 -1.24
N PHE A 79 5.92 -17.81 -1.00
CA PHE A 79 6.83 -18.48 -1.93
C PHE A 79 7.17 -19.92 -1.53
N GLY A 80 6.69 -20.41 -0.43
CA GLY A 80 6.80 -21.80 0.00
C GLY A 80 8.16 -22.22 0.56
N THR A 81 9.25 -21.54 0.23
CA THR A 81 10.60 -21.93 0.67
C THR A 81 11.39 -20.75 1.22
N TYR A 82 12.07 -20.98 2.34
CA TYR A 82 13.00 -20.03 2.91
C TYR A 82 14.18 -20.78 3.52
N LYS A 83 15.40 -20.44 3.14
CA LYS A 83 16.62 -21.02 3.67
C LYS A 83 17.25 -20.06 4.66
N GLU A 84 17.33 -20.44 5.90
CA GLU A 84 18.16 -19.80 6.93
C GLU A 84 19.55 -20.46 6.96
N ILE A 85 20.52 -19.83 7.65
CA ILE A 85 21.90 -20.33 7.73
C ILE A 85 21.94 -21.77 8.24
N THR A 86 21.05 -22.11 9.20
CA THR A 86 21.06 -23.41 9.90
C THR A 86 19.83 -24.26 9.62
N SER A 87 18.78 -23.73 9.02
CA SER A 87 17.54 -24.45 8.80
C SER A 87 16.92 -24.13 7.43
N ARG A 88 16.18 -25.08 6.90
CA ARG A 88 15.39 -24.91 5.67
C ARG A 88 13.92 -25.05 5.98
N HIS A 89 13.14 -24.05 5.59
CA HIS A 89 11.69 -24.10 5.60
C HIS A 89 11.21 -24.44 4.21
N SER A 90 10.41 -25.46 4.05
CA SER A 90 9.78 -25.83 2.79
C SER A 90 8.28 -25.94 2.96
N GLY A 91 7.54 -25.49 1.98
CA GLY A 91 6.09 -25.54 1.93
C GLY A 91 5.61 -25.35 0.50
N GLN A 92 4.30 -25.37 0.30
CA GLN A 92 3.70 -25.04 -0.99
C GLN A 92 3.57 -23.53 -1.10
N PHE A 93 3.81 -22.98 -2.31
CA PHE A 93 3.56 -21.57 -2.54
C PHE A 93 2.06 -21.27 -2.55
N ASN A 94 1.69 -20.08 -2.08
CA ASN A 94 0.30 -19.66 -1.97
C ASN A 94 0.02 -18.49 -2.88
N VAL A 95 -0.79 -18.74 -3.91
CA VAL A 95 -1.15 -17.74 -4.92
C VAL A 95 -1.81 -16.50 -4.30
N PHE A 96 -2.57 -16.63 -3.23
CA PHE A 96 -3.23 -15.50 -2.58
C PHE A 96 -2.23 -14.56 -1.93
N PHE A 97 -1.25 -15.07 -1.18
CA PHE A 97 -0.19 -14.23 -0.60
C PHE A 97 0.70 -13.58 -1.68
N ILE A 98 0.93 -14.27 -2.81
CA ILE A 98 1.62 -13.68 -3.96
C ILE A 98 0.78 -12.57 -4.58
N ALA A 99 -0.53 -12.79 -4.76
CA ALA A 99 -1.44 -11.79 -5.28
C ALA A 99 -1.50 -10.55 -4.37
N GLU A 100 -1.57 -10.72 -3.05
CA GLU A 100 -1.52 -9.62 -2.08
C GLU A 100 -0.22 -8.80 -2.22
N PHE A 101 0.91 -9.48 -2.36
CA PHE A 101 2.21 -8.84 -2.57
C PHE A 101 2.24 -8.02 -3.87
N VAL A 102 1.80 -8.60 -4.98
CA VAL A 102 1.78 -7.94 -6.29
C VAL A 102 0.80 -6.79 -6.31
N LEU A 103 -0.42 -6.99 -5.80
CA LEU A 103 -1.44 -5.95 -5.73
C LEU A 103 -1.02 -4.78 -4.85
N PHE A 104 -0.32 -5.04 -3.73
CA PHE A 104 0.24 -3.97 -2.91
C PHE A 104 1.19 -3.08 -3.71
N ILE A 105 2.15 -3.68 -4.43
CA ILE A 105 3.13 -2.94 -5.23
C ILE A 105 2.43 -2.11 -6.33
N ILE A 106 1.52 -2.74 -7.08
CA ILE A 106 0.76 -2.06 -8.13
C ILE A 106 -0.02 -0.88 -7.56
N ALA A 107 -0.75 -1.08 -6.48
CA ALA A 107 -1.57 -0.04 -5.87
C ALA A 107 -0.73 1.10 -5.28
N ALA A 108 0.40 0.80 -4.64
CA ALA A 108 1.32 1.83 -4.14
C ALA A 108 1.87 2.71 -5.27
N MET A 109 2.12 2.13 -6.45
CA MET A 109 2.65 2.85 -7.62
C MET A 109 1.57 3.57 -8.45
N LEU A 110 0.30 3.19 -8.32
CA LEU A 110 -0.78 3.68 -9.18
C LEU A 110 -0.86 5.21 -9.27
N PRO A 111 -0.75 5.98 -8.16
CA PRO A 111 -0.80 7.44 -8.22
C PRO A 111 0.35 8.08 -9.01
N LEU A 112 1.47 7.39 -9.25
CA LEU A 112 2.58 7.89 -10.07
C LEU A 112 2.20 8.09 -11.54
N PHE A 113 1.26 7.31 -12.03
CA PHE A 113 0.85 7.35 -13.43
C PHE A 113 -0.23 8.40 -13.73
N SER A 114 -0.56 9.23 -12.72
CA SER A 114 -1.60 10.25 -12.87
C SER A 114 -1.10 11.45 -13.64
N LYS A 115 -1.63 11.67 -14.83
CA LYS A 115 -1.43 12.92 -15.60
C LYS A 115 -2.66 13.83 -15.55
N ARG A 116 -3.88 13.30 -15.49
CA ARG A 116 -5.15 14.04 -15.50
C ARG A 116 -6.22 13.50 -14.56
N HIS A 117 -6.03 12.29 -14.03
CA HIS A 117 -7.03 11.57 -13.23
C HIS A 117 -6.52 11.25 -11.81
N GLU A 118 -5.78 12.18 -11.21
CA GLU A 118 -5.12 12.01 -9.92
C GLU A 118 -6.06 11.48 -8.84
N LYS A 119 -7.22 12.10 -8.69
CA LYS A 119 -8.22 11.66 -7.70
C LYS A 119 -8.70 10.23 -7.95
N ALA A 120 -8.99 9.88 -9.20
CA ALA A 120 -9.46 8.54 -9.55
C ALA A 120 -8.41 7.48 -9.23
N LEU A 121 -7.13 7.74 -9.57
CA LEU A 121 -6.04 6.80 -9.29
C LEU A 121 -5.74 6.65 -7.80
N VAL A 122 -5.82 7.74 -7.02
CA VAL A 122 -5.71 7.67 -5.55
C VAL A 122 -6.87 6.87 -4.94
N VAL A 123 -8.11 7.09 -5.41
CA VAL A 123 -9.28 6.31 -4.98
C VAL A 123 -9.11 4.83 -5.34
N THR A 124 -8.72 4.51 -6.57
CA THR A 124 -8.50 3.13 -7.01
C THR A 124 -7.40 2.46 -6.18
N SER A 125 -6.27 3.16 -5.96
CA SER A 125 -5.20 2.69 -5.07
C SER A 125 -5.72 2.42 -3.66
N THR A 126 -6.52 3.33 -3.10
CA THR A 126 -7.14 3.18 -1.78
C THR A 126 -7.99 1.91 -1.69
N VAL A 127 -8.84 1.67 -2.69
CA VAL A 127 -9.69 0.47 -2.73
C VAL A 127 -8.84 -0.80 -2.76
N ILE A 128 -7.84 -0.86 -3.64
CA ILE A 128 -6.97 -2.05 -3.75
C ILE A 128 -6.19 -2.26 -2.45
N LEU A 129 -5.54 -1.23 -1.90
CA LEU A 129 -4.77 -1.33 -0.66
C LEU A 129 -5.65 -1.70 0.54
N SER A 130 -6.90 -1.21 0.59
CA SER A 130 -7.85 -1.59 1.64
C SER A 130 -8.23 -3.06 1.53
N ILE A 131 -8.50 -3.55 0.32
CA ILE A 131 -8.77 -4.98 0.08
C ILE A 131 -7.57 -5.81 0.52
N VAL A 132 -6.36 -5.47 0.06
CA VAL A 132 -5.13 -6.19 0.43
C VAL A 132 -4.93 -6.20 1.95
N GLY A 133 -5.04 -5.05 2.62
CA GLY A 133 -4.90 -4.96 4.07
C GLY A 133 -5.93 -5.78 4.84
N LEU A 134 -7.19 -5.79 4.38
CA LEU A 134 -8.25 -6.61 4.98
C LEU A 134 -8.02 -8.11 4.74
N PHE A 135 -7.62 -8.51 3.54
CA PHE A 135 -7.32 -9.91 3.26
C PHE A 135 -6.16 -10.43 4.12
N MET A 136 -5.11 -9.64 4.30
CA MET A 136 -4.00 -9.98 5.21
C MET A 136 -4.47 -10.21 6.65
N MET A 137 -5.52 -9.51 7.11
CA MET A 137 -6.08 -9.67 8.46
C MET A 137 -7.09 -10.81 8.59
N LEU A 138 -7.94 -11.02 7.58
CA LEU A 138 -9.11 -11.88 7.70
C LEU A 138 -8.85 -13.34 7.29
N ASN A 139 -7.95 -13.58 6.34
CA ASN A 139 -7.84 -14.91 5.71
C ASN A 139 -6.77 -15.82 6.31
N PHE A 140 -6.11 -15.38 7.36
CA PHE A 140 -5.01 -16.09 7.95
C PHE A 140 -5.33 -17.53 8.38
N SER A 141 -6.36 -17.75 9.18
CA SER A 141 -6.67 -19.07 9.75
C SER A 141 -7.15 -20.09 8.70
N ASN A 142 -7.86 -19.63 7.66
CA ASN A 142 -8.41 -20.50 6.62
C ASN A 142 -7.35 -20.96 5.61
N TYR A 143 -6.29 -20.17 5.39
CA TYR A 143 -5.27 -20.50 4.39
C TYR A 143 -4.11 -21.30 4.96
N LEU A 144 -3.66 -21.00 6.17
CA LEU A 144 -2.54 -21.71 6.79
C LEU A 144 -2.82 -23.18 7.02
N LEU A 145 -4.05 -23.52 7.39
CA LEU A 145 -4.45 -24.89 7.66
C LEU A 145 -4.56 -25.77 6.40
N LYS A 146 -4.49 -25.16 5.21
CA LYS A 146 -4.55 -25.89 3.93
C LYS A 146 -3.17 -26.26 3.38
N TYR A 147 -2.10 -25.76 3.96
CA TYR A 147 -0.74 -25.95 3.42
C TYR A 147 0.14 -26.72 4.40
N SER A 148 0.90 -27.65 3.89
CA SER A 148 1.91 -28.36 4.69
C SER A 148 3.22 -27.58 4.71
N PHE A 149 3.80 -27.44 5.89
CA PHE A 149 5.10 -26.80 6.08
C PHE A 149 6.04 -27.75 6.80
N THR A 150 7.29 -27.80 6.36
CA THR A 150 8.32 -28.62 6.96
C THR A 150 9.53 -27.75 7.31
N ARG A 151 10.05 -27.91 8.53
CA ARG A 151 11.32 -27.34 8.94
C ARG A 151 12.33 -28.46 9.10
N THR A 152 13.44 -28.37 8.39
CA THR A 152 14.55 -29.32 8.46
C THR A 152 15.81 -28.62 8.95
N TYR A 153 16.60 -29.33 9.75
CA TYR A 153 17.92 -28.93 10.20
C TYR A 153 18.87 -30.12 10.01
N ARG A 154 20.00 -29.93 9.33
CA ARG A 154 20.97 -31.00 9.02
C ARG A 154 20.33 -32.30 8.47
N ASN A 155 19.33 -32.15 7.58
CA ASN A 155 18.50 -33.23 7.00
C ASN A 155 17.54 -33.93 7.98
N GLU A 156 17.45 -33.52 9.23
CA GLU A 156 16.44 -34.01 10.16
C GLU A 156 15.21 -33.11 10.15
N VAL A 157 14.03 -33.70 10.19
CA VAL A 157 12.74 -32.97 10.23
C VAL A 157 12.48 -32.57 11.68
N LEU A 158 12.65 -31.26 12.00
CA LEU A 158 12.36 -30.74 13.33
C LEU A 158 10.87 -30.47 13.56
N PHE A 159 10.16 -30.12 12.49
CA PHE A 159 8.74 -29.75 12.57
C PHE A 159 8.07 -30.03 11.21
N LYS A 160 6.92 -30.70 11.26
CA LYS A 160 6.09 -30.97 10.08
C LYS A 160 4.64 -30.64 10.40
N LEU A 161 4.05 -29.70 9.69
CA LEU A 161 2.63 -29.41 9.70
C LEU A 161 2.00 -30.13 8.52
N GLU A 162 1.09 -31.02 8.77
CA GLU A 162 0.28 -31.69 7.75
C GLU A 162 -1.16 -31.17 7.77
N THR A 163 -1.74 -30.95 6.61
CA THR A 163 -3.11 -30.45 6.44
C THR A 163 -4.18 -31.33 7.08
N THR A 164 -3.89 -32.62 7.24
CA THR A 164 -4.80 -33.62 7.83
C THR A 164 -4.88 -33.55 9.35
N ASN A 165 -3.90 -32.94 10.04
CA ASN A 165 -3.79 -32.93 11.51
C ASN A 165 -3.92 -31.52 12.12
N ALA A 166 -4.66 -30.64 11.48
CA ALA A 166 -4.80 -29.23 11.90
C ALA A 166 -5.36 -29.07 13.33
N LYS A 167 -6.11 -30.03 13.86
CA LYS A 167 -6.71 -29.97 15.21
C LYS A 167 -5.71 -29.97 16.38
N GLY A 168 -4.48 -30.38 16.15
CA GLY A 168 -3.41 -30.45 17.17
C GLY A 168 -2.49 -29.22 17.21
N TYR A 169 -2.72 -28.20 16.41
CA TYR A 169 -1.85 -27.04 16.30
C TYR A 169 -2.49 -25.76 16.79
N VAL A 170 -1.71 -24.94 17.49
CA VAL A 170 -2.08 -23.59 17.91
C VAL A 170 -1.25 -22.60 17.12
N SER A 171 -1.90 -21.63 16.51
CA SER A 171 -1.26 -20.53 15.80
C SER A 171 -1.20 -19.28 16.67
N VAL A 172 -0.04 -18.67 16.79
CA VAL A 172 0.17 -17.40 17.50
C VAL A 172 0.61 -16.35 16.47
N LEU A 173 -0.20 -15.30 16.34
CA LEU A 173 0.09 -14.17 15.47
C LEU A 173 1.32 -13.41 15.97
N LYS A 174 2.20 -13.03 15.07
CA LYS A 174 3.45 -12.32 15.37
C LYS A 174 3.42 -10.90 14.79
N VAL A 175 4.46 -10.15 15.05
CA VAL A 175 4.56 -8.73 14.69
C VAL A 175 4.34 -8.46 13.21
N GLY A 176 4.81 -9.32 12.32
CA GLY A 176 4.62 -9.19 10.87
C GLY A 176 3.15 -9.21 10.44
N TYR A 177 2.31 -9.97 11.15
CA TYR A 177 0.87 -10.01 10.90
C TYR A 177 0.18 -8.64 11.09
N TYR A 178 0.62 -7.87 12.06
CA TYR A 178 0.05 -6.55 12.34
C TYR A 178 0.70 -5.44 11.50
N LEU A 179 2.00 -5.54 11.25
CA LEU A 179 2.74 -4.49 10.53
C LEU A 179 2.43 -4.45 9.03
N LEU A 180 2.24 -5.60 8.38
CA LEU A 180 1.97 -5.62 6.94
C LEU A 180 0.66 -4.90 6.56
N PRO A 181 -0.50 -5.19 7.17
CA PRO A 181 -1.71 -4.41 6.93
C PRO A 181 -1.56 -2.95 7.38
N ALA A 182 -0.83 -2.67 8.47
CA ALA A 182 -0.58 -1.31 8.91
C ALA A 182 0.17 -0.49 7.84
N VAL A 183 1.15 -1.07 7.15
CA VAL A 183 1.84 -0.41 6.02
C VAL A 183 0.87 -0.09 4.89
N ALA A 184 -0.08 -0.97 4.57
CA ALA A 184 -1.08 -0.70 3.54
C ALA A 184 -1.93 0.53 3.91
N PHE A 185 -2.44 0.59 5.15
CA PHE A 185 -3.23 1.73 5.62
C PHE A 185 -2.41 3.02 5.73
N LEU A 186 -1.15 2.96 6.18
CA LEU A 186 -0.26 4.12 6.21
C LEU A 186 0.05 4.64 4.79
N THR A 187 0.20 3.75 3.82
CA THR A 187 0.40 4.13 2.42
C THR A 187 -0.84 4.86 1.87
N ILE A 188 -2.06 4.38 2.18
CA ILE A 188 -3.30 5.07 1.84
C ILE A 188 -3.30 6.49 2.43
N LEU A 189 -3.04 6.61 3.73
CA LEU A 189 -3.03 7.90 4.42
C LEU A 189 -2.02 8.87 3.78
N ALA A 190 -0.80 8.40 3.50
CA ALA A 190 0.24 9.21 2.88
C ALA A 190 -0.14 9.67 1.45
N GLN A 191 -0.78 8.81 0.66
CA GLN A 191 -1.30 9.18 -0.67
C GLN A 191 -2.36 10.27 -0.57
N TRP A 192 -3.31 10.16 0.36
CA TRP A 192 -4.34 11.17 0.56
C TRP A 192 -3.78 12.49 1.10
N LEU A 193 -2.78 12.47 1.97
CA LEU A 193 -2.08 13.67 2.41
C LEU A 193 -1.36 14.37 1.26
N THR A 194 -0.69 13.61 0.39
CA THR A 194 -0.03 14.14 -0.81
C THR A 194 -1.04 14.77 -1.76
N TYR A 195 -2.16 14.10 -2.03
CA TYR A 195 -3.25 14.65 -2.83
C TYR A 195 -3.84 15.92 -2.21
N GLY A 196 -4.11 15.92 -0.90
CA GLY A 196 -4.63 17.07 -0.17
C GLY A 196 -3.68 18.27 -0.21
N TYR A 197 -2.37 18.03 -0.14
CA TYR A 197 -1.37 19.07 -0.31
C TYR A 197 -1.41 19.69 -1.71
N THR A 198 -1.45 18.87 -2.75
CA THR A 198 -1.57 19.31 -4.16
C THR A 198 -2.81 20.19 -4.33
N LYS A 199 -3.96 19.78 -3.78
CA LYS A 199 -5.20 20.57 -3.81
C LYS A 199 -5.05 21.93 -3.11
N LYS A 200 -4.40 21.97 -1.95
CA LYS A 200 -4.12 23.24 -1.24
C LYS A 200 -3.25 24.19 -2.07
N VAL A 201 -2.23 23.66 -2.75
CA VAL A 201 -1.35 24.46 -3.62
C VAL A 201 -2.14 25.02 -4.81
N ALA A 202 -3.02 24.21 -5.43
CA ALA A 202 -3.88 24.64 -6.54
C ALA A 202 -4.80 25.81 -6.11
N ILE A 203 -5.46 25.67 -4.96
CA ILE A 203 -6.32 26.71 -4.39
C ILE A 203 -5.52 27.99 -4.11
N LYS A 204 -4.34 27.88 -3.52
CA LYS A 204 -3.47 29.04 -3.23
C LYS A 204 -3.06 29.77 -4.51
N ARG A 205 -2.77 29.05 -5.59
CA ARG A 205 -2.46 29.63 -6.90
C ARG A 205 -3.65 30.37 -7.48
N LEU A 206 -4.86 29.81 -7.39
CA LEU A 206 -6.09 30.47 -7.81
C LEU A 206 -6.23 31.85 -7.15
N TYR A 207 -6.15 31.90 -5.82
CA TYR A 207 -6.28 33.18 -5.08
C TYR A 207 -5.16 34.18 -5.40
N ASN A 208 -3.91 33.71 -5.56
CA ASN A 208 -2.81 34.59 -5.90
C ASN A 208 -3.00 35.19 -7.31
N ASN A 209 -3.37 34.37 -8.30
CA ASN A 209 -3.60 34.84 -9.67
C ASN A 209 -4.72 35.88 -9.73
N ALA A 210 -5.83 35.64 -9.01
CA ALA A 210 -6.92 36.59 -8.91
C ALA A 210 -6.52 37.91 -8.23
N LYS A 211 -5.67 37.84 -7.18
CA LYS A 211 -5.16 39.04 -6.49
C LYS A 211 -4.23 39.88 -7.38
N PHE A 212 -3.41 39.19 -8.22
CA PHE A 212 -2.54 39.88 -9.17
C PHE A 212 -3.34 40.49 -10.33
N GLY A 213 -4.35 39.78 -10.86
CA GLY A 213 -5.28 40.33 -11.87
C GLY A 213 -5.96 41.62 -11.43
N LYS A 214 -6.51 41.63 -10.20
CA LYS A 214 -7.10 42.87 -9.64
C LYS A 214 -6.10 44.03 -9.50
N LYS A 215 -4.83 43.77 -9.22
CA LYS A 215 -3.81 44.83 -9.18
C LYS A 215 -3.50 45.43 -10.55
N LEU A 216 -3.59 44.60 -11.63
CA LEU A 216 -3.33 45.07 -13.01
C LEU A 216 -4.52 45.85 -13.61
N LEU A 217 -5.76 45.58 -13.12
CA LEU A 217 -6.96 46.30 -13.56
C LEU A 217 -7.15 47.66 -12.87
N ASN A 218 -6.41 47.92 -11.79
CA ASN A 218 -6.46 49.20 -11.06
C ASN A 218 -5.30 50.16 -11.43
N TYR A 219 -4.59 49.90 -12.51
CA TYR A 219 -3.62 50.77 -13.16
C TYR A 219 -4.05 51.01 -14.62
#